data_13e823bb4af8894017101f6c8340ead8
#
_entry.id   13e823bb4af8894017101f6c8340ead8
#
_cell.length_a   1.000
_cell.length_b   1.000
_cell.length_c   1.000
_cell.angle_alpha   90.00
_cell.angle_beta   90.00
_cell.angle_gamma   90.00
#
_symmetry.space_group_name_H-M   'P 1'
#
loop_
_entity.id
_entity.type
_entity.pdbx_description
1 polymer ?
#
loop_
_entity_poly.entity_id
_entity_poly.type
_entity_poly.pdbx_seq_one_letter_code
_entity_poly.pdbx_strand_id
1 'polypeptide(L)'
;MYKHEKQAVERLQSNHIHMLSTFSTAIIAFFLIISLSGTLLFPMMAFADEPQPVAQVGNTTYMSVQDAIGHTSMKNNTVTLLTDTTESITITPSKVVRGITLELNGHALNASNATAITVPANMQLTITGSGMVVGGDNPAIDCRGALRIQGGNFTSNTTLMRFAETGSTSSEASISAGTFTAPTLIGMLNDAEHLGYASIRGGEYHGAIPAGLDTLVLMGGSFSTTENLTPYLADMVGLIPNGDDGMFNISELAISSDYPTVALEQGSTL
;
A
#
# COMPACT_ATOMS: atom_id res chain seq x y z
N MET A 1 4.90 89.91 -34.11
CA MET A 1 5.56 88.91 -33.29
C MET A 1 4.56 87.79 -32.87
N TYR A 2 3.40 88.11 -32.40
CA TYR A 2 2.41 87.14 -31.86
C TYR A 2 1.84 86.11 -32.82
N LYS A 3 1.82 86.39 -34.12
CA LYS A 3 1.23 85.54 -35.16
C LYS A 3 2.09 84.34 -35.52
N HIS A 4 3.44 84.49 -35.42
CA HIS A 4 4.41 83.41 -35.71
C HIS A 4 4.52 82.38 -34.57
N GLU A 5 4.40 82.84 -33.32
CA GLU A 5 4.40 81.91 -32.14
C GLU A 5 3.18 80.98 -32.13
N LYS A 6 1.97 81.55 -32.44
CA LYS A 6 0.79 80.76 -32.50
C LYS A 6 0.81 79.65 -33.54
N GLN A 7 1.38 79.92 -34.71
CA GLN A 7 1.56 78.91 -35.79
C GLN A 7 2.58 77.84 -35.41
N ALA A 8 3.63 78.18 -34.63
CA ALA A 8 4.63 77.21 -34.19
C ALA A 8 4.03 76.24 -33.15
N VAL A 9 3.21 76.73 -32.24
CA VAL A 9 2.53 75.91 -31.21
C VAL A 9 1.48 74.98 -31.87
N GLU A 10 0.70 75.46 -32.82
CA GLU A 10 -0.25 74.63 -33.54
C GLU A 10 0.39 73.53 -34.36
N ARG A 11 1.55 73.77 -35.00
CA ARG A 11 2.35 72.73 -35.68
C ARG A 11 2.94 71.70 -34.71
N LEU A 12 3.40 72.11 -33.56
CA LEU A 12 3.92 71.18 -32.54
C LEU A 12 2.81 70.30 -31.93
N GLN A 13 1.63 70.87 -31.69
CA GLN A 13 0.48 70.09 -31.24
C GLN A 13 0.00 69.11 -32.29
N SER A 14 -0.11 69.51 -33.57
CA SER A 14 -0.51 68.62 -34.66
C SER A 14 0.48 67.49 -34.86
N ASN A 15 1.79 67.75 -34.82
CA ASN A 15 2.80 66.67 -34.92
C ASN A 15 2.78 65.74 -33.71
N HIS A 16 2.47 66.24 -32.50
CA HIS A 16 2.34 65.38 -31.30
C HIS A 16 1.14 64.46 -31.39
N ILE A 17 0.01 64.94 -31.87
CA ILE A 17 -1.23 64.16 -32.08
C ILE A 17 -0.98 63.08 -33.16
N HIS A 18 -0.34 63.41 -34.26
CA HIS A 18 0.00 62.45 -35.32
C HIS A 18 0.98 61.37 -34.81
N MET A 19 1.98 61.76 -34.04
CA MET A 19 2.94 60.80 -33.45
C MET A 19 2.26 59.87 -32.48
N LEU A 20 1.39 60.34 -31.60
CA LEU A 20 0.62 59.52 -30.66
C LEU A 20 -0.37 58.56 -31.39
N SER A 21 -0.99 58.99 -32.47
CA SER A 21 -1.92 58.13 -33.24
C SER A 21 -1.19 57.01 -34.00
N THR A 22 0.00 57.30 -34.52
CA THR A 22 0.83 56.29 -35.21
C THR A 22 1.43 55.29 -34.23
N PHE A 23 1.85 55.69 -33.04
CA PHE A 23 2.29 54.81 -31.97
C PHE A 23 1.14 53.91 -31.47
N SER A 24 -0.06 54.47 -31.26
CA SER A 24 -1.22 53.71 -30.85
C SER A 24 -1.62 52.60 -31.86
N THR A 25 -1.61 52.95 -33.16
CA THR A 25 -1.94 51.98 -34.22
C THR A 25 -0.87 50.89 -34.36
N ALA A 26 0.40 51.26 -34.20
CA ALA A 26 1.50 50.28 -34.23
C ALA A 26 1.47 49.30 -33.03
N ILE A 27 1.11 49.79 -31.84
CA ILE A 27 0.99 48.96 -30.63
C ILE A 27 -0.23 48.01 -30.77
N ILE A 28 -1.37 48.52 -31.27
CA ILE A 28 -2.58 47.69 -31.51
C ILE A 28 -2.29 46.62 -32.58
N ALA A 29 -1.60 46.96 -33.68
CA ALA A 29 -1.18 45.99 -34.68
C ALA A 29 -0.21 44.97 -34.16
N PHE A 30 0.71 45.36 -33.29
CA PHE A 30 1.67 44.46 -32.64
C PHE A 30 0.97 43.46 -31.69
N PHE A 31 0.02 43.93 -30.89
CA PHE A 31 -0.80 43.06 -30.03
C PHE A 31 -1.75 42.16 -30.85
N LEU A 32 -2.27 42.62 -31.96
CA LEU A 32 -3.12 41.81 -32.84
C LEU A 32 -2.29 40.71 -33.55
N ILE A 33 -1.07 40.98 -33.95
CA ILE A 33 -0.16 40.00 -34.54
C ILE A 33 0.26 38.95 -33.50
N ILE A 34 0.52 39.36 -32.25
CA ILE A 34 0.82 38.42 -31.18
C ILE A 34 -0.39 37.54 -30.84
N SER A 35 -1.62 38.10 -30.85
CA SER A 35 -2.83 37.32 -30.61
C SER A 35 -3.21 36.36 -31.76
N LEU A 36 -2.86 36.71 -32.99
CA LEU A 36 -3.14 35.88 -34.16
C LEU A 36 -2.08 34.83 -34.44
N SER A 37 -0.82 35.10 -34.06
CA SER A 37 0.30 34.14 -34.15
C SER A 37 0.40 33.25 -32.91
N GLY A 38 -0.25 33.60 -31.80
CA GLY A 38 -0.25 32.86 -30.54
C GLY A 38 -0.99 31.52 -30.57
N THR A 39 -1.73 31.23 -31.67
CA THR A 39 -2.37 29.90 -31.83
C THR A 39 -1.52 28.89 -32.62
N LEU A 40 -0.32 29.24 -33.04
CA LEU A 40 0.40 28.38 -33.97
C LEU A 40 1.86 28.07 -33.63
N LEU A 41 2.37 28.11 -32.43
CA LEU A 41 3.72 27.56 -32.15
C LEU A 41 4.16 27.80 -30.69
N PHE A 42 3.31 27.52 -29.72
CA PHE A 42 3.85 26.92 -28.54
C PHE A 42 3.81 25.41 -28.77
N PRO A 43 4.94 24.75 -29.02
CA PRO A 43 4.96 23.34 -28.70
C PRO A 43 4.49 23.32 -27.25
N MET A 44 3.41 22.60 -26.96
CA MET A 44 3.22 22.09 -25.60
C MET A 44 4.53 21.36 -25.32
N MET A 45 5.48 22.04 -24.67
CA MET A 45 6.47 21.33 -23.90
C MET A 45 5.62 20.55 -22.92
N ALA A 46 5.35 19.29 -23.23
CA ALA A 46 5.03 18.32 -22.23
C ALA A 46 6.17 18.49 -21.24
N PHE A 47 5.90 19.20 -20.14
CA PHE A 47 6.76 19.12 -18.97
C PHE A 47 6.76 17.64 -18.68
N ALA A 48 7.87 16.96 -18.98
CA ALA A 48 8.06 15.63 -18.46
C ALA A 48 7.82 15.80 -16.96
N ASP A 49 6.80 15.13 -16.45
CA ASP A 49 6.54 15.11 -15.02
C ASP A 49 7.86 14.79 -14.36
N GLU A 50 8.38 15.71 -13.53
CA GLU A 50 9.57 15.39 -12.76
C GLU A 50 9.29 14.11 -12.00
N PRO A 51 10.20 13.13 -12.03
CA PRO A 51 9.98 11.87 -11.34
C PRO A 51 9.66 12.15 -9.89
N GLN A 52 8.46 11.74 -9.46
CA GLN A 52 7.99 11.97 -8.10
C GLN A 52 8.60 10.94 -7.15
N PRO A 53 8.97 11.32 -5.94
CA PRO A 53 9.48 10.38 -4.96
C PRO A 53 8.42 9.34 -4.59
N VAL A 54 8.82 8.08 -4.49
CA VAL A 54 7.95 6.92 -4.23
C VAL A 54 7.84 6.57 -2.76
N ALA A 55 8.89 6.87 -1.98
CA ALA A 55 8.93 6.52 -0.56
C ALA A 55 9.64 7.57 0.28
N GLN A 56 9.41 7.53 1.59
CA GLN A 56 10.00 8.43 2.58
C GLN A 56 10.46 7.66 3.81
N VAL A 57 11.63 8.06 4.36
CA VAL A 57 12.14 7.63 5.67
C VAL A 57 12.50 8.87 6.49
N GLY A 58 11.83 9.07 7.61
CA GLY A 58 11.95 10.33 8.35
C GLY A 58 11.56 11.53 7.49
N ASN A 59 12.48 12.44 7.24
CA ASN A 59 12.26 13.63 6.39
C ASN A 59 12.88 13.50 4.99
N THR A 60 13.44 12.35 4.64
CA THR A 60 14.13 12.15 3.36
C THR A 60 13.26 11.32 2.42
N THR A 61 13.11 11.78 1.20
CA THR A 61 12.36 11.09 0.14
C THR A 61 13.28 10.32 -0.79
N TYR A 62 12.75 9.23 -1.37
CA TYR A 62 13.48 8.30 -2.23
C TYR A 62 12.67 7.99 -3.49
N MET A 63 13.36 7.74 -4.59
CA MET A 63 12.77 7.39 -5.88
C MET A 63 12.47 5.89 -6.00
N SER A 64 12.80 5.09 -4.98
CA SER A 64 12.60 3.66 -4.91
C SER A 64 12.31 3.26 -3.46
N VAL A 65 11.35 2.35 -3.27
CA VAL A 65 11.06 1.77 -1.96
C VAL A 65 12.23 0.92 -1.48
N GLN A 66 12.87 0.18 -2.39
CA GLN A 66 14.04 -0.63 -2.03
C GLN A 66 15.22 0.22 -1.54
N ASP A 67 15.44 1.38 -2.15
CA ASP A 67 16.47 2.33 -1.70
C ASP A 67 16.12 2.92 -0.32
N ALA A 68 14.87 3.32 -0.11
CA ALA A 68 14.39 3.79 1.19
C ALA A 68 14.61 2.75 2.30
N ILE A 69 14.34 1.46 2.04
CA ILE A 69 14.60 0.35 2.98
C ILE A 69 16.08 0.31 3.38
N GLY A 70 17.00 0.47 2.43
CA GLY A 70 18.44 0.49 2.66
C GLY A 70 18.92 1.64 3.57
N HIS A 71 18.15 2.72 3.62
CA HIS A 71 18.46 3.93 4.41
C HIS A 71 17.72 4.02 5.76
N THR A 72 17.01 2.95 6.16
CA THR A 72 16.40 2.89 7.49
C THR A 72 17.45 2.85 8.60
N SER A 73 17.09 3.36 9.78
CA SER A 73 17.95 3.40 10.95
C SER A 73 17.15 3.04 12.20
N MET A 74 17.83 2.81 13.33
CA MET A 74 17.16 2.53 14.61
C MET A 74 16.21 3.65 15.06
N LYS A 75 16.46 4.89 14.63
CA LYS A 75 15.61 6.05 14.94
C LYS A 75 14.47 6.22 13.92
N ASN A 76 14.73 5.90 12.66
CA ASN A 76 13.81 6.07 11.54
C ASN A 76 13.73 4.72 10.81
N ASN A 77 12.87 3.83 11.26
CA ASN A 77 12.68 2.50 10.70
C ASN A 77 11.33 2.33 9.96
N THR A 78 10.61 3.44 9.76
CA THR A 78 9.37 3.45 8.97
C THR A 78 9.67 3.95 7.57
N VAL A 79 9.27 3.15 6.58
CA VAL A 79 9.22 3.48 5.16
C VAL A 79 7.77 3.77 4.81
N THR A 80 7.47 5.00 4.44
CA THR A 80 6.12 5.43 4.04
C THR A 80 6.03 5.53 2.53
N LEU A 81 5.04 4.88 1.91
CA LEU A 81 4.76 5.06 0.49
C LEU A 81 4.19 6.46 0.23
N LEU A 82 4.62 7.11 -0.83
CA LEU A 82 4.17 8.44 -1.27
C LEU A 82 3.39 8.39 -2.58
N THR A 83 3.60 7.36 -3.38
CA THR A 83 2.89 7.09 -4.64
C THR A 83 2.78 5.58 -4.85
N ASP A 84 1.92 5.19 -5.78
CA ASP A 84 1.86 3.81 -6.23
C ASP A 84 3.17 3.41 -6.92
N THR A 85 3.59 2.17 -6.71
CA THR A 85 4.83 1.64 -7.29
C THR A 85 4.66 0.21 -7.78
N THR A 86 5.51 -0.19 -8.75
CA THR A 86 5.54 -1.54 -9.31
C THR A 86 6.77 -2.34 -8.86
N GLU A 87 7.44 -1.88 -7.82
CA GLU A 87 8.64 -2.54 -7.31
C GLU A 87 8.32 -3.86 -6.61
N SER A 88 9.22 -4.84 -6.79
CA SER A 88 9.35 -5.99 -5.89
C SER A 88 10.44 -5.66 -4.87
N ILE A 89 10.13 -5.77 -3.58
CA ILE A 89 11.02 -5.36 -2.51
C ILE A 89 11.51 -6.53 -1.66
N THR A 90 12.75 -6.44 -1.23
CA THR A 90 13.33 -7.36 -0.24
C THR A 90 13.69 -6.58 1.01
N ILE A 91 13.32 -7.08 2.18
CA ILE A 91 13.56 -6.41 3.45
C ILE A 91 15.03 -6.57 3.84
N THR A 92 15.86 -5.65 3.36
CA THR A 92 17.30 -5.59 3.58
C THR A 92 17.69 -4.24 4.18
N PRO A 93 17.26 -3.94 5.43
CA PRO A 93 17.58 -2.68 6.07
C PRO A 93 19.08 -2.55 6.35
N SER A 94 19.50 -1.37 6.79
CA SER A 94 20.90 -1.17 7.18
C SER A 94 21.33 -2.19 8.24
N LYS A 95 22.63 -2.50 8.31
CA LYS A 95 23.20 -3.57 9.17
C LYS A 95 22.83 -3.52 10.66
N VAL A 96 22.39 -2.37 11.15
CA VAL A 96 22.02 -2.16 12.56
C VAL A 96 20.52 -2.30 12.81
N VAL A 97 19.71 -2.42 11.76
CA VAL A 97 18.24 -2.53 11.86
C VAL A 97 17.81 -3.93 11.45
N ARG A 98 17.03 -4.61 12.29
CA ARG A 98 16.47 -5.93 11.97
C ARG A 98 14.98 -5.88 11.62
N GLY A 99 14.30 -4.81 12.00
CA GLY A 99 12.85 -4.64 11.78
C GLY A 99 12.53 -3.28 11.23
N ILE A 100 11.69 -3.27 10.20
CA ILE A 100 11.13 -2.04 9.62
C ILE A 100 9.61 -2.07 9.65
N THR A 101 9.01 -0.88 9.56
CA THR A 101 7.60 -0.70 9.30
C THR A 101 7.42 -0.18 7.88
N LEU A 102 6.59 -0.82 7.09
CA LEU A 102 6.10 -0.34 5.81
C LEU A 102 4.71 0.26 6.03
N GLU A 103 4.62 1.57 5.93
CA GLU A 103 3.36 2.30 5.96
C GLU A 103 2.86 2.49 4.53
N LEU A 104 1.75 1.83 4.18
CA LEU A 104 1.19 1.85 2.82
C LEU A 104 0.58 3.22 2.46
N ASN A 105 0.08 3.97 3.45
CA ASN A 105 -0.37 5.35 3.29
C ASN A 105 -1.38 5.57 2.13
N GLY A 106 -2.24 4.59 1.86
CA GLY A 106 -3.24 4.63 0.80
C GLY A 106 -2.73 4.24 -0.60
N HIS A 107 -1.44 3.92 -0.74
CA HIS A 107 -0.80 3.61 -2.02
C HIS A 107 -0.67 2.11 -2.28
N ALA A 108 -0.40 1.77 -3.55
CA ALA A 108 -0.22 0.40 -4.00
C ALA A 108 1.25 0.04 -4.22
N LEU A 109 1.67 -1.12 -3.69
CA LEU A 109 2.87 -1.84 -4.09
C LEU A 109 2.42 -3.00 -4.99
N ASN A 110 2.55 -2.83 -6.31
CA ASN A 110 2.05 -3.76 -7.32
C ASN A 110 3.21 -4.42 -8.08
N ALA A 111 3.64 -5.58 -7.62
CA ALA A 111 4.69 -6.37 -8.26
C ALA A 111 4.11 -7.56 -9.03
N SER A 112 3.16 -7.33 -9.93
CA SER A 112 2.40 -8.38 -10.65
C SER A 112 3.26 -9.43 -11.39
N ASN A 113 4.52 -9.14 -11.64
CA ASN A 113 5.46 -10.05 -12.31
C ASN A 113 6.44 -10.77 -11.36
N ALA A 114 6.36 -10.53 -10.07
CA ALA A 114 7.23 -11.12 -9.05
C ALA A 114 6.54 -11.13 -7.69
N THR A 115 7.11 -11.81 -6.69
CA THR A 115 6.69 -11.65 -5.30
C THR A 115 6.87 -10.19 -4.88
N ALA A 116 5.81 -9.57 -4.37
CA ALA A 116 5.84 -8.14 -4.07
C ALA A 116 6.78 -7.83 -2.90
N ILE A 117 6.73 -8.65 -1.84
CA ILE A 117 7.54 -8.46 -0.63
C ILE A 117 8.24 -9.77 -0.25
N THR A 118 9.55 -9.71 -0.12
CA THR A 118 10.35 -10.82 0.45
C THR A 118 10.90 -10.40 1.80
N VAL A 119 10.62 -11.19 2.85
CA VAL A 119 11.15 -11.00 4.20
C VAL A 119 12.16 -12.10 4.48
N PRO A 120 13.48 -11.82 4.43
CA PRO A 120 14.51 -12.81 4.68
C PRO A 120 14.53 -13.28 6.14
N ALA A 121 15.19 -14.40 6.40
CA ALA A 121 15.44 -14.90 7.75
C ALA A 121 16.11 -13.82 8.63
N ASN A 122 15.78 -13.79 9.92
CA ASN A 122 16.27 -12.81 10.89
C ASN A 122 15.84 -11.34 10.63
N MET A 123 14.99 -11.08 9.64
CA MET A 123 14.40 -9.77 9.41
C MET A 123 12.97 -9.74 9.93
N GLN A 124 12.52 -8.54 10.28
CA GLN A 124 11.14 -8.30 10.71
C GLN A 124 10.51 -7.20 9.85
N LEU A 125 9.30 -7.47 9.36
CA LEU A 125 8.46 -6.50 8.68
C LEU A 125 7.15 -6.30 9.43
N THR A 126 6.80 -5.05 9.68
CA THR A 126 5.44 -4.66 10.08
C THR A 126 4.82 -3.88 8.93
N ILE A 127 3.62 -4.27 8.49
CA ILE A 127 2.86 -3.56 7.46
C ILE A 127 1.68 -2.87 8.14
N THR A 128 1.52 -1.56 7.86
CA THR A 128 0.50 -0.70 8.48
C THR A 128 -0.19 0.18 7.43
N GLY A 129 -1.28 0.81 7.84
CA GLY A 129 -2.03 1.75 7.04
C GLY A 129 -2.98 1.14 6.03
N SER A 130 -3.72 1.99 5.35
CA SER A 130 -4.52 1.63 4.18
C SER A 130 -3.64 1.60 2.93
N GLY A 131 -3.99 0.81 1.95
CA GLY A 131 -3.24 0.67 0.70
C GLY A 131 -3.31 -0.76 0.21
N MET A 132 -2.52 -1.08 -0.82
CA MET A 132 -2.62 -2.38 -1.47
C MET A 132 -1.24 -3.01 -1.70
N VAL A 133 -1.14 -4.33 -1.54
CA VAL A 133 0.01 -5.15 -1.94
C VAL A 133 -0.48 -6.21 -2.93
N VAL A 134 0.03 -6.17 -4.16
CA VAL A 134 -0.41 -7.01 -5.26
C VAL A 134 0.73 -7.89 -5.73
N GLY A 135 0.55 -9.21 -5.64
CA GLY A 135 1.48 -10.21 -6.16
C GLY A 135 1.19 -10.65 -7.60
N GLY A 136 -0.04 -10.41 -8.10
CA GLY A 136 -0.46 -10.92 -9.43
C GLY A 136 -0.41 -12.43 -9.50
N ASP A 137 0.32 -12.98 -10.46
CA ASP A 137 0.51 -14.45 -10.62
C ASP A 137 1.59 -15.02 -9.67
N ASN A 138 2.17 -14.17 -8.83
CA ASN A 138 3.11 -14.54 -7.79
C ASN A 138 2.51 -14.25 -6.40
N PRO A 139 3.10 -14.76 -5.32
CA PRO A 139 2.69 -14.39 -3.98
C PRO A 139 2.85 -12.90 -3.71
N ALA A 140 1.95 -12.35 -2.91
CA ALA A 140 2.15 -10.99 -2.42
C ALA A 140 3.32 -10.94 -1.42
N ILE A 141 3.47 -11.98 -0.57
CA ILE A 141 4.53 -12.02 0.45
C ILE A 141 5.18 -13.40 0.52
N ASP A 142 6.52 -13.43 0.48
CA ASP A 142 7.35 -14.56 0.88
C ASP A 142 8.09 -14.23 2.19
N CYS A 143 7.87 -15.00 3.23
CA CYS A 143 8.39 -14.71 4.56
C CYS A 143 9.18 -15.87 5.17
N ARG A 144 10.46 -15.62 5.49
CA ARG A 144 11.34 -16.49 6.28
C ARG A 144 11.71 -15.89 7.64
N GLY A 145 11.30 -14.64 7.86
CA GLY A 145 11.51 -13.88 9.08
C GLY A 145 10.25 -13.66 9.88
N ALA A 146 10.16 -12.54 10.58
CA ALA A 146 8.96 -12.16 11.31
C ALA A 146 8.10 -11.18 10.49
N LEU A 147 6.78 -11.41 10.47
CA LEU A 147 5.81 -10.60 9.75
C LEU A 147 4.68 -10.17 10.68
N ARG A 148 4.37 -8.89 10.70
CA ARG A 148 3.20 -8.34 11.37
C ARG A 148 2.37 -7.54 10.39
N ILE A 149 1.09 -7.89 10.25
CA ILE A 149 0.16 -7.16 9.40
C ILE A 149 -0.93 -6.54 10.27
N GLN A 150 -1.03 -5.21 10.21
CA GLN A 150 -1.94 -4.40 11.00
C GLN A 150 -2.89 -3.57 10.14
N GLY A 151 -2.90 -3.79 8.82
CA GLY A 151 -3.77 -3.10 7.87
C GLY A 151 -3.36 -3.41 6.42
N GLY A 152 -4.07 -2.81 5.47
CA GLY A 152 -3.84 -2.96 4.03
C GLY A 152 -4.70 -4.03 3.37
N ASN A 153 -4.69 -4.00 2.04
CA ASN A 153 -5.37 -4.97 1.18
C ASN A 153 -4.33 -5.78 0.42
N PHE A 154 -4.45 -7.09 0.45
CA PHE A 154 -3.48 -8.00 -0.15
C PHE A 154 -4.16 -8.88 -1.19
N THR A 155 -3.60 -8.94 -2.39
CA THR A 155 -4.17 -9.73 -3.48
C THR A 155 -3.12 -10.57 -4.21
N SER A 156 -3.52 -11.77 -4.62
CA SER A 156 -2.74 -12.63 -5.50
C SER A 156 -3.68 -13.52 -6.31
N ASN A 157 -3.27 -13.89 -7.53
CA ASN A 157 -3.99 -14.85 -8.37
C ASN A 157 -3.68 -16.31 -8.01
N THR A 158 -2.71 -16.53 -7.12
CA THR A 158 -2.23 -17.87 -6.71
C THR A 158 -2.25 -18.02 -5.18
N THR A 159 -1.10 -18.07 -4.55
CA THR A 159 -0.96 -18.10 -3.09
C THR A 159 -0.62 -16.71 -2.58
N LEU A 160 -1.35 -16.22 -1.59
CA LEU A 160 -1.16 -14.85 -1.12
C LEU A 160 0.13 -14.67 -0.33
N MET A 161 0.31 -15.48 0.69
CA MET A 161 1.49 -15.45 1.58
C MET A 161 2.11 -16.83 1.68
N ARG A 162 3.44 -16.92 1.55
CA ARG A 162 4.18 -18.15 1.78
C ARG A 162 5.15 -17.96 2.93
N PHE A 163 5.20 -18.95 3.78
CA PHE A 163 6.08 -18.98 4.96
C PHE A 163 7.05 -20.15 4.91
N ALA A 164 8.16 -20.01 5.60
CA ALA A 164 9.10 -21.10 5.82
C ALA A 164 9.80 -20.95 7.17
N GLU A 165 9.85 -21.99 7.94
CA GLU A 165 10.81 -22.09 9.02
C GLU A 165 12.20 -22.36 8.45
N THR A 166 13.20 -21.61 8.89
CA THR A 166 14.60 -21.78 8.46
C THR A 166 15.49 -22.06 9.68
N GLY A 167 15.81 -23.33 9.89
CA GLY A 167 16.79 -23.76 10.87
C GLY A 167 16.49 -23.29 12.30
N SER A 168 17.36 -22.48 12.88
CA SER A 168 17.23 -21.99 14.27
C SER A 168 16.37 -20.73 14.43
N THR A 169 15.81 -20.21 13.37
CA THR A 169 14.93 -19.03 13.39
C THR A 169 13.56 -19.40 12.87
N SER A 170 12.59 -19.50 13.78
CA SER A 170 11.19 -19.65 13.40
C SER A 170 10.70 -18.38 12.71
N SER A 171 10.06 -18.53 11.56
CA SER A 171 9.23 -17.47 11.03
C SER A 171 8.04 -17.27 11.98
N GLU A 172 7.80 -16.02 12.36
CA GLU A 172 6.66 -15.66 13.20
C GLU A 172 5.78 -14.68 12.42
N ALA A 173 4.54 -15.09 12.14
CA ALA A 173 3.56 -14.21 11.50
C ALA A 173 2.42 -13.89 12.47
N SER A 174 2.05 -12.62 12.55
CA SER A 174 0.89 -12.17 13.32
C SER A 174 0.07 -11.20 12.46
N ILE A 175 -1.18 -11.58 12.18
CA ILE A 175 -2.08 -10.80 11.36
C ILE A 175 -3.25 -10.35 12.24
N SER A 176 -3.41 -9.04 12.42
CA SER A 176 -4.43 -8.46 13.28
C SER A 176 -5.50 -7.66 12.52
N ALA A 177 -5.22 -7.23 11.30
CA ALA A 177 -6.17 -6.51 10.44
C ALA A 177 -5.73 -6.59 8.98
N GLY A 178 -6.63 -6.22 8.05
CA GLY A 178 -6.42 -6.20 6.61
C GLY A 178 -7.46 -7.00 5.87
N THR A 179 -7.48 -6.87 4.54
CA THR A 179 -8.31 -7.67 3.63
C THR A 179 -7.40 -8.53 2.76
N PHE A 180 -7.69 -9.81 2.64
CA PHE A 180 -6.81 -10.80 2.02
C PHE A 180 -7.60 -11.59 0.97
N THR A 181 -7.20 -11.49 -0.30
CA THR A 181 -7.91 -12.12 -1.42
C THR A 181 -6.95 -12.93 -2.28
N ALA A 182 -7.14 -14.24 -2.32
CA ALA A 182 -6.43 -15.15 -3.21
C ALA A 182 -7.10 -16.53 -3.22
N PRO A 183 -6.90 -17.37 -4.23
CA PRO A 183 -7.35 -18.76 -4.20
C PRO A 183 -6.81 -19.53 -2.99
N THR A 184 -5.55 -19.33 -2.66
CA THR A 184 -4.88 -19.88 -1.47
C THR A 184 -4.33 -18.74 -0.62
N LEU A 185 -4.76 -18.64 0.63
CA LEU A 185 -4.38 -17.53 1.51
C LEU A 185 -2.98 -17.69 2.12
N ILE A 186 -2.66 -18.92 2.54
CA ILE A 186 -1.39 -19.25 3.21
C ILE A 186 -0.83 -20.52 2.57
N GLY A 187 0.47 -20.54 2.35
CA GLY A 187 1.20 -21.70 1.86
C GLY A 187 2.60 -21.78 2.43
N MET A 188 3.30 -22.86 2.16
CA MET A 188 4.72 -23.02 2.47
C MET A 188 5.58 -22.63 1.28
N LEU A 189 6.76 -22.11 1.55
CA LEU A 189 7.81 -21.97 0.54
C LEU A 189 8.29 -23.36 0.10
N ASN A 190 8.63 -23.53 -1.18
CA ASN A 190 8.89 -24.84 -1.80
C ASN A 190 10.04 -25.65 -1.17
N ASP A 191 10.94 -24.99 -0.43
CA ASP A 191 12.08 -25.59 0.25
C ASP A 191 11.88 -25.70 1.78
N ALA A 192 10.64 -25.44 2.26
CA ALA A 192 10.33 -25.48 3.68
C ALA A 192 9.77 -26.84 4.09
N GLU A 193 10.22 -27.36 5.22
CA GLU A 193 9.66 -28.54 5.88
C GLU A 193 8.50 -28.15 6.82
N HIS A 194 8.56 -26.93 7.38
CA HIS A 194 7.57 -26.39 8.30
C HIS A 194 7.18 -24.97 7.95
N LEU A 195 5.94 -24.59 8.29
CA LEU A 195 5.41 -23.24 8.06
C LEU A 195 6.12 -22.18 8.91
N GLY A 196 6.57 -22.54 10.10
CA GLY A 196 6.82 -21.59 11.18
C GLY A 196 5.53 -21.19 11.88
N TYR A 197 5.61 -20.42 12.95
CA TYR A 197 4.43 -20.02 13.73
C TYR A 197 3.67 -18.89 13.02
N ALA A 198 2.37 -19.08 12.77
CA ALA A 198 1.49 -18.06 12.21
C ALA A 198 0.21 -17.93 13.04
N SER A 199 -0.15 -16.70 13.44
CA SER A 199 -1.37 -16.41 14.17
C SER A 199 -2.24 -15.38 13.44
N ILE A 200 -3.51 -15.70 13.26
CA ILE A 200 -4.53 -14.82 12.72
C ILE A 200 -5.43 -14.39 13.87
N ARG A 201 -5.48 -13.07 14.13
CA ARG A 201 -6.23 -12.46 15.21
C ARG A 201 -7.36 -11.55 14.72
N GLY A 202 -7.38 -11.21 13.44
CA GLY A 202 -8.36 -10.35 12.80
C GLY A 202 -8.12 -10.26 11.31
N GLY A 203 -8.92 -9.45 10.61
CA GLY A 203 -8.87 -9.29 9.16
C GLY A 203 -10.01 -10.02 8.45
N GLU A 204 -10.11 -9.80 7.14
CA GLU A 204 -11.12 -10.36 6.27
C GLU A 204 -10.46 -11.20 5.18
N TYR A 205 -10.90 -12.44 4.99
CA TYR A 205 -10.20 -13.45 4.20
C TYR A 205 -11.11 -14.03 3.12
N HIS A 206 -10.77 -13.80 1.86
CA HIS A 206 -11.45 -14.30 0.67
C HIS A 206 -10.58 -15.33 -0.04
N GLY A 207 -10.76 -16.61 0.30
CA GLY A 207 -9.99 -17.72 -0.24
C GLY A 207 -9.87 -18.87 0.74
N ALA A 208 -9.15 -19.90 0.34
CA ALA A 208 -8.99 -21.11 1.12
C ALA A 208 -7.70 -21.13 1.93
N ILE A 209 -7.74 -21.75 3.10
CA ILE A 209 -6.56 -22.19 3.84
C ILE A 209 -6.38 -23.67 3.56
N PRO A 210 -5.21 -24.12 3.05
CA PRO A 210 -4.99 -25.54 2.76
C PRO A 210 -4.89 -26.35 4.05
N ALA A 211 -5.15 -27.64 3.95
CA ALA A 211 -4.92 -28.59 5.03
C ALA A 211 -3.42 -28.83 5.25
N GLY A 212 -3.04 -29.24 6.45
CA GLY A 212 -1.67 -29.70 6.77
C GLY A 212 -0.68 -28.60 7.13
N LEU A 213 -1.16 -27.42 7.50
CA LEU A 213 -0.30 -26.36 8.08
C LEU A 213 -0.14 -26.62 9.59
N ASP A 214 1.03 -27.03 10.02
CA ASP A 214 1.28 -27.58 11.36
C ASP A 214 1.29 -26.55 12.50
N THR A 215 1.50 -25.28 12.20
CA THR A 215 1.72 -24.23 13.21
C THR A 215 0.87 -22.97 13.00
N LEU A 216 -0.23 -23.09 12.23
CA LEU A 216 -1.19 -22.02 12.08
C LEU A 216 -2.19 -22.02 13.24
N VAL A 217 -2.48 -20.84 13.81
CA VAL A 217 -3.47 -20.66 14.86
C VAL A 217 -4.43 -19.53 14.49
N LEU A 218 -5.72 -19.83 14.46
CA LEU A 218 -6.80 -18.88 14.19
C LEU A 218 -7.46 -18.46 15.50
N MET A 219 -7.33 -17.18 15.84
CA MET A 219 -7.89 -16.58 17.05
C MET A 219 -9.00 -15.58 16.75
N GLY A 220 -9.17 -15.16 15.50
CA GLY A 220 -10.14 -14.16 15.04
C GLY A 220 -10.11 -14.01 13.53
N GLY A 221 -10.90 -13.08 13.03
CA GLY A 221 -11.03 -12.80 11.60
C GLY A 221 -12.34 -13.31 11.01
N SER A 222 -12.62 -12.83 9.79
CA SER A 222 -13.80 -13.18 9.01
C SER A 222 -13.37 -13.90 7.74
N PHE A 223 -14.00 -15.04 7.43
CA PHE A 223 -13.59 -15.93 6.34
C PHE A 223 -14.75 -16.20 5.38
N SER A 224 -14.50 -16.20 4.08
CA SER A 224 -15.49 -16.51 3.05
C SER A 224 -15.78 -18.02 2.90
N THR A 225 -15.00 -18.88 3.54
CA THR A 225 -15.20 -20.33 3.56
C THR A 225 -14.81 -20.90 4.92
N THR A 226 -15.44 -22.02 5.31
CA THR A 226 -15.09 -22.76 6.53
C THR A 226 -14.20 -23.98 6.23
N GLU A 227 -13.89 -24.20 4.95
CA GLU A 227 -13.11 -25.36 4.54
C GLU A 227 -11.72 -25.35 5.20
N ASN A 228 -11.35 -26.46 5.83
CA ASN A 228 -10.08 -26.66 6.55
C ASN A 228 -9.78 -25.70 7.70
N LEU A 229 -10.71 -24.86 8.17
CA LEU A 229 -10.42 -23.92 9.26
C LEU A 229 -10.41 -24.59 10.65
N THR A 230 -11.30 -25.58 10.86
CA THR A 230 -11.48 -26.19 12.20
C THR A 230 -10.19 -26.70 12.84
N PRO A 231 -9.25 -27.35 12.14
CA PRO A 231 -8.01 -27.82 12.76
C PRO A 231 -7.09 -26.71 13.29
N TYR A 232 -7.30 -25.47 12.84
CA TYR A 232 -6.45 -24.32 13.17
C TYR A 232 -7.06 -23.40 14.22
N LEU A 233 -8.30 -23.66 14.66
CA LEU A 233 -8.96 -22.84 15.69
C LEU A 233 -8.21 -22.95 17.01
N ALA A 234 -7.97 -21.79 17.62
CA ALA A 234 -7.46 -21.73 19.00
C ALA A 234 -8.49 -22.30 19.98
N ASP A 235 -8.04 -22.60 21.19
CA ASP A 235 -8.93 -23.00 22.25
C ASP A 235 -9.98 -21.91 22.53
N MET A 236 -11.21 -22.34 22.85
CA MET A 236 -12.33 -21.46 23.23
C MET A 236 -12.85 -20.51 22.13
N VAL A 237 -12.46 -20.69 20.87
CA VAL A 237 -13.05 -19.96 19.74
C VAL A 237 -13.86 -20.89 18.84
N GLY A 238 -14.79 -20.32 18.09
CA GLY A 238 -15.62 -21.04 17.13
C GLY A 238 -15.94 -20.24 15.89
N LEU A 239 -16.48 -20.95 14.88
CA LEU A 239 -16.94 -20.35 13.63
C LEU A 239 -18.41 -19.96 13.78
N ILE A 240 -18.70 -18.67 13.62
CA ILE A 240 -20.05 -18.11 13.73
C ILE A 240 -20.41 -17.48 12.39
N PRO A 241 -21.52 -17.87 11.73
CA PRO A 241 -21.98 -17.19 10.53
C PRO A 241 -22.17 -15.69 10.78
N ASN A 242 -21.70 -14.84 9.89
CA ASN A 242 -21.81 -13.40 9.97
C ASN A 242 -23.00 -12.90 9.11
N GLY A 243 -24.21 -13.08 9.65
CA GLY A 243 -25.42 -12.58 8.99
C GLY A 243 -25.63 -13.07 7.55
N ASP A 244 -26.00 -12.13 6.65
CA ASP A 244 -26.39 -12.43 5.26
C ASP A 244 -25.25 -12.29 4.25
N ASP A 245 -24.02 -11.95 4.66
CA ASP A 245 -22.88 -11.73 3.77
C ASP A 245 -22.14 -13.02 3.36
N GLY A 246 -22.52 -14.15 3.92
CA GLY A 246 -21.88 -15.45 3.64
C GLY A 246 -20.50 -15.62 4.25
N MET A 247 -20.08 -14.69 5.13
CA MET A 247 -18.84 -14.79 5.87
C MET A 247 -19.01 -15.54 7.19
N PHE A 248 -17.90 -16.04 7.72
CA PHE A 248 -17.83 -16.72 9.01
C PHE A 248 -16.82 -16.04 9.91
N ASN A 249 -17.24 -15.56 11.06
CA ASN A 249 -16.37 -14.95 12.04
C ASN A 249 -15.79 -16.01 12.98
N ILE A 250 -14.51 -15.89 13.28
CA ILE A 250 -13.90 -16.61 14.39
C ILE A 250 -13.97 -15.71 15.61
N SER A 251 -14.66 -16.18 16.66
CA SER A 251 -14.80 -15.45 17.90
C SER A 251 -14.86 -16.39 19.10
N GLU A 252 -14.61 -15.85 20.28
CA GLU A 252 -14.73 -16.59 21.53
C GLU A 252 -16.14 -17.19 21.68
N LEU A 253 -16.18 -18.44 22.10
CA LEU A 253 -17.42 -19.12 22.45
C LEU A 253 -17.86 -18.58 23.82
N ALA A 254 -18.92 -17.78 23.84
CA ALA A 254 -19.53 -17.35 25.07
C ALA A 254 -20.12 -18.58 25.79
N ILE A 255 -19.55 -18.97 26.91
CA ILE A 255 -20.24 -19.89 27.84
C ILE A 255 -21.35 -19.05 28.50
N SER A 256 -22.57 -19.15 27.96
CA SER A 256 -23.72 -18.51 28.60
C SER A 256 -23.97 -19.21 29.94
N SER A 257 -23.88 -18.47 31.02
CA SER A 257 -24.27 -18.94 32.36
C SER A 257 -25.79 -19.19 32.48
N ASP A 258 -26.55 -18.90 31.43
CA ASP A 258 -28.00 -19.05 31.40
C ASP A 258 -28.48 -20.47 31.07
N TYR A 259 -27.58 -21.41 30.79
CA TYR A 259 -27.94 -22.82 30.77
C TYR A 259 -27.83 -23.39 32.18
N PRO A 260 -28.99 -23.65 32.81
CA PRO A 260 -28.98 -24.34 34.12
C PRO A 260 -28.36 -25.73 33.90
N THR A 261 -27.22 -25.96 34.54
CA THR A 261 -26.60 -27.26 34.79
C THR A 261 -27.07 -28.36 33.82
N VAL A 262 -26.27 -28.73 32.83
CA VAL A 262 -26.42 -30.00 32.14
C VAL A 262 -26.24 -31.06 33.21
N ALA A 263 -27.35 -31.63 33.70
CA ALA A 263 -27.30 -32.81 34.52
C ALA A 263 -26.77 -33.95 33.64
N LEU A 264 -25.49 -34.27 33.77
CA LEU A 264 -24.97 -35.48 33.21
C LEU A 264 -25.68 -36.65 33.91
N GLU A 265 -26.53 -37.33 33.17
CA GLU A 265 -27.09 -38.61 33.67
C GLU A 265 -25.90 -39.55 33.92
N GLN A 266 -25.89 -40.17 35.11
CA GLN A 266 -24.85 -41.10 35.52
C GLN A 266 -24.86 -42.29 34.55
N GLY A 267 -23.88 -42.34 33.64
CA GLY A 267 -23.73 -43.36 32.62
C GLY A 267 -23.45 -42.85 31.21
N SER A 268 -23.46 -41.53 30.95
CA SER A 268 -23.01 -40.99 29.67
C SER A 268 -21.47 -40.91 29.67
N THR A 269 -20.83 -41.67 28.82
CA THR A 269 -19.44 -41.51 28.42
C THR A 269 -19.35 -40.44 27.34
N LEU A 270 -18.49 -39.49 27.55
CA LEU A 270 -18.07 -38.53 26.52
C LEU A 270 -17.28 -39.25 25.43
#